data_c716828092e47ed49515d897e66758ef
#
_entry.id   c716828092e47ed49515d897e66758ef
#
_cell.length_a   1.000
_cell.length_b   1.000
_cell.length_c   1.000
_cell.angle_alpha   90.00
_cell.angle_beta   90.00
_cell.angle_gamma   90.00
#
_symmetry.space_group_name_H-M   'P 1'
#
loop_
_entity.id
_entity.type
_entity.pdbx_description
1 polymer ?
#
loop_
_entity_poly.entity_id
_entity_poly.type
_entity_poly.pdbx_seq_one_letter_code
_entity_poly.pdbx_strand_id
1 'polypeptide(L)'
;MRKIDLCKPVLRYKNNPILTSIEVNKVWTDPRLQVITVHNAGITEYNDEIIMLFRSHLRNGISILGIARSKNGLDNWHVDEKPAMLPCTKDNNFAKGVDIDELIKNEQGGIEDPRICKIGDIYYITYSAYHATIAHRVRVSLVTTKDFISFKRCGPLLKTDMRNVVIFPEKIKGKYYGLFRPNDNTQEHTGGIFKQIKIGTTKNIEEGNWSIIDQPIMMQKDGPSSFSDKIGPGATPVKTKYGWINIFHGVRSTMDGNPYVLGVALHDLENPKKVKVSSIPILFPSKSDCIVADDSYVHVPNVVFSCGALRKDNGDIYIYYGGNDTVMN
;
A
#
# COMPACT_ATOMS: atom_id res chain seq x y z
N MET A 1 -31.00 9.54 4.64
CA MET A 1 -30.14 8.49 4.07
C MET A 1 -29.87 8.84 2.62
N ARG A 2 -28.59 9.05 2.22
CA ARG A 2 -28.23 9.14 0.80
C ARG A 2 -28.53 7.78 0.15
N LYS A 3 -29.25 7.77 -0.96
CA LYS A 3 -29.41 6.55 -1.78
C LYS A 3 -28.03 6.15 -2.29
N ILE A 4 -27.58 4.93 -1.94
CA ILE A 4 -26.35 4.37 -2.49
C ILE A 4 -26.67 3.95 -3.92
N ASP A 5 -26.00 4.56 -4.89
CA ASP A 5 -26.00 4.07 -6.26
C ASP A 5 -25.06 2.85 -6.32
N LEU A 6 -25.63 1.66 -6.42
CA LEU A 6 -24.88 0.41 -6.48
C LEU A 6 -23.96 0.32 -7.73
N CYS A 7 -24.20 1.12 -8.74
CA CYS A 7 -23.36 1.21 -9.92
C CYS A 7 -22.17 2.14 -9.71
N LYS A 8 -22.24 3.05 -8.71
CA LYS A 8 -21.17 3.98 -8.35
C LYS A 8 -21.06 4.09 -6.82
N PRO A 9 -20.62 3.03 -6.14
CA PRO A 9 -20.55 2.99 -4.67
C PRO A 9 -19.49 3.93 -4.10
N VAL A 10 -18.57 4.43 -4.93
CA VAL A 10 -17.50 5.37 -4.58
C VAL A 10 -17.66 6.64 -5.40
N LEU A 11 -17.54 7.78 -4.73
CA LEU A 11 -17.53 9.10 -5.38
C LEU A 11 -16.07 9.51 -5.61
N ARG A 12 -15.69 9.70 -6.86
CA ARG A 12 -14.38 10.26 -7.19
C ARG A 12 -14.32 11.74 -6.82
N TYR A 13 -13.19 12.12 -6.25
CA TYR A 13 -12.95 13.53 -5.99
C TYR A 13 -12.81 14.29 -7.31
N LYS A 14 -13.48 15.45 -7.39
CA LYS A 14 -13.55 16.21 -8.65
C LYS A 14 -12.21 16.78 -9.13
N ASN A 15 -11.27 17.00 -8.19
CA ASN A 15 -9.95 17.56 -8.48
C ASN A 15 -8.87 16.47 -8.59
N ASN A 16 -9.24 15.20 -8.81
CA ASN A 16 -8.27 14.17 -9.12
C ASN A 16 -7.58 14.46 -10.47
N PRO A 17 -6.27 14.17 -10.60
CA PRO A 17 -5.37 13.66 -9.56
C PRO A 17 -4.99 14.74 -8.54
N ILE A 18 -4.76 14.32 -7.29
CA ILE A 18 -4.40 15.22 -6.18
C ILE A 18 -2.90 15.47 -6.05
N LEU A 19 -2.07 14.61 -6.64
CA LEU A 19 -0.62 14.79 -6.70
C LEU A 19 -0.05 14.02 -7.90
N THR A 20 0.87 14.67 -8.63
CA THR A 20 1.56 14.11 -9.79
C THR A 20 3.07 14.32 -9.71
N SER A 21 3.83 13.72 -10.64
CA SER A 21 5.28 13.96 -10.76
C SER A 21 5.63 15.43 -11.07
N ILE A 22 4.71 16.17 -11.67
CA ILE A 22 4.92 17.60 -12.00
C ILE A 22 5.10 18.42 -10.72
N GLU A 23 4.23 18.23 -9.71
CA GLU A 23 4.32 18.94 -8.44
C GLU A 23 5.58 18.54 -7.67
N VAL A 24 5.91 17.26 -7.64
CA VAL A 24 7.12 16.76 -6.96
C VAL A 24 8.38 17.31 -7.59
N ASN A 25 8.48 17.31 -8.92
CA ASN A 25 9.65 17.79 -9.65
C ASN A 25 9.87 19.30 -9.56
N LYS A 26 8.85 20.08 -9.21
CA LYS A 26 9.02 21.51 -8.88
C LYS A 26 9.77 21.72 -7.56
N VAL A 27 9.67 20.78 -6.62
CA VAL A 27 10.33 20.81 -5.31
C VAL A 27 11.69 20.11 -5.37
N TRP A 28 11.75 18.91 -5.95
CA TRP A 28 12.98 18.12 -6.06
C TRP A 28 13.74 18.51 -7.33
N THR A 29 14.51 19.60 -7.28
CA THR A 29 15.19 20.18 -8.44
C THR A 29 16.49 19.47 -8.83
N ASP A 30 17.05 18.59 -7.95
CA ASP A 30 18.22 17.76 -8.29
C ASP A 30 17.85 16.81 -9.44
N PRO A 31 18.55 16.80 -10.58
CA PRO A 31 18.25 15.91 -11.70
C PRO A 31 18.26 14.42 -11.34
N ARG A 32 19.00 14.03 -10.30
CA ARG A 32 19.06 12.65 -9.80
C ARG A 32 17.80 12.22 -9.03
N LEU A 33 17.03 13.19 -8.55
CA LEU A 33 15.80 13.00 -7.76
C LEU A 33 14.53 13.25 -8.59
N GLN A 34 14.67 13.59 -9.87
CA GLN A 34 13.50 13.78 -10.74
C GLN A 34 12.75 12.47 -10.92
N VAL A 35 11.44 12.53 -10.72
CA VAL A 35 10.53 11.37 -10.74
C VAL A 35 9.63 11.38 -11.97
N ILE A 36 9.19 10.21 -12.40
CA ILE A 36 8.28 10.03 -13.53
C ILE A 36 6.89 9.59 -13.10
N THR A 37 6.70 9.13 -11.85
CA THR A 37 5.43 8.70 -11.28
C THR A 37 5.27 9.17 -9.84
N VAL A 38 4.02 9.27 -9.35
CA VAL A 38 3.66 9.48 -7.93
C VAL A 38 2.41 8.70 -7.65
N HIS A 39 2.48 7.60 -6.89
CA HIS A 39 1.34 6.70 -6.71
C HIS A 39 1.44 5.85 -5.43
N ASN A 40 0.43 5.03 -5.15
CA ASN A 40 0.39 3.97 -4.14
C ASN A 40 0.86 4.43 -2.74
N ALA A 41 0.26 5.52 -2.23
CA ALA A 41 0.67 6.14 -0.98
C ALA A 41 0.03 5.53 0.25
N GLY A 42 0.83 5.31 1.30
CA GLY A 42 0.35 5.17 2.68
C GLY A 42 -0.12 6.51 3.22
N ILE A 43 -1.23 6.49 3.96
CA ILE A 43 -1.89 7.71 4.47
C ILE A 43 -2.08 7.61 5.97
N THR A 44 -1.88 8.71 6.68
CA THR A 44 -2.18 8.82 8.12
C THR A 44 -2.35 10.27 8.55
N GLU A 45 -2.76 10.49 9.80
CA GLU A 45 -2.81 11.80 10.44
C GLU A 45 -1.61 11.99 11.38
N TYR A 46 -0.99 13.16 11.32
CA TYR A 46 0.10 13.57 12.20
C TYR A 46 0.11 15.09 12.38
N ASN A 47 0.07 15.58 13.62
CA ASN A 47 0.13 17.02 13.99
C ASN A 47 -0.86 17.88 13.20
N ASP A 48 -2.15 17.48 13.18
CA ASP A 48 -3.25 18.16 12.47
C ASP A 48 -3.05 18.27 10.97
N GLU A 49 -2.22 17.42 10.39
CA GLU A 49 -2.03 17.27 8.96
C GLU A 49 -2.27 15.82 8.52
N ILE A 50 -2.67 15.68 7.28
CA ILE A 50 -2.70 14.38 6.59
C ILE A 50 -1.35 14.20 5.93
N ILE A 51 -0.68 13.10 6.26
CA ILE A 51 0.58 12.67 5.67
C ILE A 51 0.28 11.68 4.55
N MET A 52 0.84 11.94 3.38
CA MET A 52 0.88 11.05 2.23
C MET A 52 2.33 10.60 2.06
N LEU A 53 2.63 9.35 2.39
CA LEU A 53 3.93 8.72 2.07
C LEU A 53 3.77 8.00 0.73
N PHE A 54 4.17 8.64 -0.35
CA PHE A 54 3.95 8.18 -1.72
C PHE A 54 5.16 7.45 -2.30
N ARG A 55 4.89 6.50 -3.19
CA ARG A 55 5.89 5.87 -4.05
C ARG A 55 6.13 6.73 -5.29
N SER A 56 7.38 6.79 -5.71
CA SER A 56 7.77 7.39 -6.99
C SER A 56 8.87 6.57 -7.66
N HIS A 57 8.89 6.58 -8.99
CA HIS A 57 10.02 6.08 -9.76
C HIS A 57 10.94 7.23 -10.15
N LEU A 58 12.21 7.08 -9.84
CA LEU A 58 13.27 7.89 -10.44
C LEU A 58 13.39 7.56 -11.94
N ARG A 59 14.02 8.45 -12.70
CA ARG A 59 14.26 8.24 -14.15
C ARG A 59 15.11 6.99 -14.47
N ASN A 60 15.88 6.48 -13.51
CA ASN A 60 16.65 5.24 -13.65
C ASN A 60 15.81 3.97 -13.31
N GLY A 61 14.52 4.11 -12.99
CA GLY A 61 13.61 3.02 -12.67
C GLY A 61 13.59 2.58 -11.21
N ILE A 62 14.43 3.14 -10.34
CA ILE A 62 14.45 2.82 -8.91
C ILE A 62 13.27 3.49 -8.22
N SER A 63 12.48 2.72 -7.47
CA SER A 63 11.40 3.25 -6.64
C SER A 63 11.92 3.79 -5.32
N ILE A 64 11.39 4.95 -4.93
CA ILE A 64 11.69 5.67 -3.68
C ILE A 64 10.40 6.13 -3.01
N LEU A 65 10.49 6.60 -1.76
CA LEU A 65 9.34 7.14 -1.03
C LEU A 65 9.53 8.63 -0.75
N GLY A 66 8.49 9.40 -1.04
CA GLY A 66 8.39 10.83 -0.72
C GLY A 66 7.25 11.13 0.23
N ILE A 67 7.25 12.32 0.84
CA ILE A 67 6.16 12.81 1.68
C ILE A 67 5.52 14.04 1.06
N ALA A 68 4.20 14.08 1.11
CA ALA A 68 3.40 15.28 0.93
C ALA A 68 2.44 15.45 2.11
N ARG A 69 2.11 16.70 2.45
CA ARG A 69 1.28 17.08 3.60
C ARG A 69 0.11 17.94 3.15
N SER A 70 -1.05 17.73 3.78
CA SER A 70 -2.26 18.54 3.53
C SER A 70 -3.06 18.69 4.81
N LYS A 71 -3.71 19.85 5.00
CA LYS A 71 -4.60 20.08 6.17
C LYS A 71 -5.92 19.32 6.07
N ASN A 72 -6.44 19.12 4.87
CA ASN A 72 -7.76 18.49 4.67
C ASN A 72 -7.67 17.10 4.03
N GLY A 73 -6.51 16.72 3.48
CA GLY A 73 -6.30 15.46 2.79
C GLY A 73 -6.89 15.41 1.37
N LEU A 74 -7.35 16.52 0.84
CA LEU A 74 -7.96 16.62 -0.49
C LEU A 74 -7.14 17.54 -1.41
N ASP A 75 -6.83 18.73 -0.92
CA ASP A 75 -6.20 19.80 -1.69
C ASP A 75 -4.94 20.31 -0.98
N ASN A 76 -4.21 21.20 -1.68
CA ASN A 76 -3.06 21.93 -1.15
C ASN A 76 -2.00 20.98 -0.54
N TRP A 77 -1.62 19.98 -1.30
CA TRP A 77 -0.55 19.07 -0.93
C TRP A 77 0.81 19.76 -1.09
N HIS A 78 1.57 19.81 -0.01
CA HIS A 78 2.92 20.34 0.05
C HIS A 78 3.91 19.18 0.10
N VAL A 79 4.76 19.06 -0.90
CA VAL A 79 5.80 18.04 -0.97
C VAL A 79 6.98 18.45 -0.09
N ASP A 80 7.49 17.53 0.74
CA ASP A 80 8.70 17.78 1.53
C ASP A 80 9.92 17.96 0.60
N GLU A 81 10.87 18.79 1.01
CA GLU A 81 12.03 19.20 0.16
C GLU A 81 12.92 18.05 -0.30
N LYS A 82 12.87 16.92 0.39
CA LYS A 82 13.67 15.73 0.10
C LYS A 82 12.84 14.47 0.16
N PRO A 83 13.22 13.41 -0.58
CA PRO A 83 12.64 12.09 -0.39
C PRO A 83 12.71 11.65 1.08
N ALA A 84 11.62 11.05 1.57
CA ALA A 84 11.56 10.51 2.93
C ALA A 84 12.46 9.28 3.11
N MET A 85 12.48 8.43 2.09
CA MET A 85 13.27 7.21 2.11
C MET A 85 13.81 6.90 0.71
N LEU A 86 15.11 6.66 0.65
CA LEU A 86 15.81 6.03 -0.46
C LEU A 86 16.10 4.56 -0.11
N PRO A 87 16.47 3.69 -1.07
CA PRO A 87 16.98 2.37 -0.75
C PRO A 87 18.06 2.40 0.33
N CYS A 88 18.10 1.36 1.15
CA CYS A 88 18.96 1.27 2.32
C CYS A 88 20.44 1.43 1.97
N THR A 89 21.15 2.17 2.81
CA THR A 89 22.61 2.28 2.84
C THR A 89 23.12 2.05 4.26
N LYS A 90 24.44 1.98 4.46
CA LYS A 90 25.04 1.80 5.80
C LYS A 90 24.83 3.01 6.71
N ASP A 91 24.47 4.17 6.15
CA ASP A 91 24.24 5.43 6.90
C ASP A 91 22.81 5.57 7.42
N ASN A 92 21.92 4.60 7.17
CA ASN A 92 20.56 4.62 7.68
C ASN A 92 20.47 4.32 9.19
N ASN A 93 19.35 4.67 9.80
CA ASN A 93 19.03 4.33 11.19
C ASN A 93 18.41 2.92 11.26
N PHE A 94 18.99 2.02 12.08
CA PHE A 94 18.59 0.61 12.17
C PHE A 94 18.13 0.23 13.56
N ALA A 95 17.17 -0.69 13.63
CA ALA A 95 16.84 -1.40 14.85
C ALA A 95 17.97 -2.39 15.21
N LYS A 96 18.04 -2.73 16.50
CA LYS A 96 19.05 -3.72 16.99
C LYS A 96 18.82 -5.07 16.32
N GLY A 97 19.92 -5.67 15.80
CA GLY A 97 19.89 -7.02 15.23
C GLY A 97 19.47 -7.12 13.77
N VAL A 98 19.27 -5.98 13.09
CA VAL A 98 19.02 -5.96 11.64
C VAL A 98 20.27 -6.39 10.89
N ASP A 99 20.12 -7.34 9.96
CA ASP A 99 21.14 -7.66 8.98
C ASP A 99 21.17 -6.57 7.89
N ILE A 100 22.12 -5.65 8.05
CA ILE A 100 22.23 -4.45 7.19
C ILE A 100 22.61 -4.83 5.76
N ASP A 101 23.53 -5.78 5.59
CA ASP A 101 23.99 -6.17 4.26
C ASP A 101 22.90 -6.93 3.48
N GLU A 102 22.08 -7.74 4.15
CA GLU A 102 20.90 -8.36 3.55
C GLU A 102 19.85 -7.28 3.18
N LEU A 103 19.60 -6.32 4.06
CA LEU A 103 18.63 -5.26 3.82
C LEU A 103 19.03 -4.39 2.62
N ILE A 104 20.31 -4.02 2.51
CA ILE A 104 20.84 -3.29 1.35
C ILE A 104 20.54 -4.06 0.06
N LYS A 105 20.86 -5.36 0.00
CA LYS A 105 20.59 -6.20 -1.18
C LYS A 105 19.11 -6.27 -1.53
N ASN A 106 18.24 -6.40 -0.52
CA ASN A 106 16.80 -6.47 -0.71
C ASN A 106 16.19 -5.15 -1.20
N GLU A 107 16.79 -3.99 -0.93
CA GLU A 107 16.26 -2.68 -1.29
C GLU A 107 16.90 -2.04 -2.52
N GLN A 108 18.02 -2.55 -3.01
CA GLN A 108 18.75 -1.93 -4.14
C GLN A 108 17.92 -1.84 -5.43
N GLY A 109 16.92 -2.71 -5.62
CA GLY A 109 15.99 -2.64 -6.76
C GLY A 109 14.86 -1.64 -6.58
N GLY A 110 14.73 -1.03 -5.40
CA GLY A 110 13.70 -0.05 -5.06
C GLY A 110 12.86 -0.43 -3.84
N ILE A 111 12.18 0.58 -3.29
CA ILE A 111 11.25 0.46 -2.17
C ILE A 111 9.89 0.99 -2.58
N GLU A 112 8.81 0.25 -2.30
CA GLU A 112 7.52 0.44 -2.95
C GLU A 112 6.32 0.26 -2.01
N ASP A 113 5.21 0.91 -2.38
CA ASP A 113 3.88 0.68 -1.85
C ASP A 113 3.81 0.71 -0.32
N PRO A 114 4.16 1.82 0.33
CA PRO A 114 4.15 1.94 1.78
C PRO A 114 2.73 1.89 2.33
N ARG A 115 2.56 1.25 3.49
CA ARG A 115 1.31 1.23 4.25
C ARG A 115 1.58 1.63 5.68
N ILE A 116 0.86 2.62 6.17
CA ILE A 116 1.09 3.22 7.49
C ILE A 116 0.04 2.71 8.48
N CYS A 117 0.49 2.19 9.60
CA CYS A 117 -0.33 1.76 10.72
C CYS A 117 0.11 2.48 11.99
N LYS A 118 -0.72 3.39 12.50
CA LYS A 118 -0.47 4.09 13.77
C LYS A 118 -0.91 3.22 14.95
N ILE A 119 -0.01 2.99 15.90
CA ILE A 119 -0.29 2.30 17.17
C ILE A 119 0.39 3.05 18.30
N GLY A 120 -0.39 3.67 19.17
CA GLY A 120 0.14 4.63 20.16
C GLY A 120 0.86 5.78 19.47
N ASP A 121 2.10 6.04 19.85
CA ASP A 121 2.93 7.13 19.34
C ASP A 121 3.84 6.70 18.17
N ILE A 122 3.72 5.43 17.73
CA ILE A 122 4.59 4.87 16.70
C ILE A 122 3.78 4.62 15.42
N TYR A 123 4.36 5.03 14.30
CA TYR A 123 3.89 4.70 12.97
C TYR A 123 4.71 3.54 12.43
N TYR A 124 4.07 2.39 12.29
CA TYR A 124 4.62 1.20 11.66
C TYR A 124 4.33 1.25 10.17
N ILE A 125 5.38 1.25 9.37
CA ILE A 125 5.27 1.37 7.92
C ILE A 125 5.81 0.09 7.27
N THR A 126 4.92 -0.64 6.62
CA THR A 126 5.31 -1.79 5.78
C THR A 126 5.50 -1.34 4.34
N TYR A 127 6.52 -1.83 3.68
CA TYR A 127 6.80 -1.53 2.27
C TYR A 127 7.42 -2.74 1.57
N SER A 128 7.25 -2.82 0.26
CA SER A 128 7.87 -3.85 -0.56
C SER A 128 9.29 -3.41 -0.94
N ALA A 129 10.26 -4.29 -0.70
CA ALA A 129 11.65 -4.11 -1.04
C ALA A 129 12.05 -5.07 -2.16
N TYR A 130 12.63 -4.56 -3.24
CA TYR A 130 13.04 -5.33 -4.40
C TYR A 130 14.52 -5.64 -4.38
N HIS A 131 14.87 -6.91 -4.59
CA HIS A 131 16.25 -7.36 -4.65
C HIS A 131 16.91 -6.91 -5.94
N ALA A 132 18.16 -6.44 -5.85
CA ALA A 132 18.90 -5.89 -7.00
C ALA A 132 19.18 -6.89 -8.13
N THR A 133 19.45 -8.15 -7.77
CA THR A 133 19.95 -9.15 -8.73
C THR A 133 19.10 -10.41 -8.83
N ILE A 134 18.25 -10.68 -7.85
CA ILE A 134 17.34 -11.83 -7.89
C ILE A 134 16.01 -11.36 -8.45
N ALA A 135 15.74 -11.72 -9.69
CA ALA A 135 14.51 -11.35 -10.38
C ALA A 135 13.28 -11.79 -9.58
N HIS A 136 12.29 -10.90 -9.51
CA HIS A 136 11.00 -11.10 -8.84
C HIS A 136 11.06 -11.34 -7.31
N ARG A 137 12.24 -11.33 -6.69
CA ARG A 137 12.36 -11.44 -5.23
C ARG A 137 11.87 -10.14 -4.59
N VAL A 138 10.85 -10.27 -3.74
CA VAL A 138 10.26 -9.16 -2.98
C VAL A 138 10.16 -9.55 -1.52
N ARG A 139 10.70 -8.70 -0.65
CA ARG A 139 10.52 -8.78 0.81
C ARG A 139 9.63 -7.64 1.25
N VAL A 140 8.72 -7.90 2.18
CA VAL A 140 8.05 -6.81 2.90
C VAL A 140 8.90 -6.46 4.10
N SER A 141 9.42 -5.25 4.10
CA SER A 141 10.21 -4.68 5.20
C SER A 141 9.38 -3.78 6.08
N LEU A 142 9.84 -3.57 7.29
CA LEU A 142 9.26 -2.69 8.28
C LEU A 142 10.20 -1.52 8.57
N VAL A 143 9.63 -0.34 8.64
CA VAL A 143 10.27 0.85 9.20
C VAL A 143 9.33 1.49 10.20
N THR A 144 9.87 2.14 11.24
CA THR A 144 9.09 2.89 12.21
C THR A 144 9.52 4.35 12.25
N THR A 145 8.56 5.22 12.52
CA THR A 145 8.80 6.64 12.76
C THR A 145 7.84 7.17 13.82
N LYS A 146 8.20 8.31 14.44
CA LYS A 146 7.31 9.08 15.32
C LYS A 146 7.03 10.48 14.78
N ASP A 147 7.79 10.93 13.78
CA ASP A 147 7.85 12.33 13.37
C ASP A 147 7.82 12.54 11.85
N PHE A 148 7.88 11.46 11.06
CA PHE A 148 8.03 11.50 9.59
C PHE A 148 9.26 12.29 9.11
N ILE A 149 10.30 12.35 9.97
CA ILE A 149 11.62 12.91 9.68
C ILE A 149 12.69 11.83 9.86
N SER A 150 12.62 11.12 11.01
CA SER A 150 13.53 10.03 11.35
C SER A 150 12.86 8.69 11.15
N PHE A 151 13.45 7.85 10.33
CA PHE A 151 12.96 6.51 10.01
C PHE A 151 13.93 5.45 10.54
N LYS A 152 13.43 4.56 11.43
CA LYS A 152 14.20 3.44 11.97
C LYS A 152 13.86 2.16 11.20
N ARG A 153 14.79 1.62 10.43
CA ARG A 153 14.62 0.38 9.66
C ARG A 153 14.67 -0.85 10.58
N CYS A 154 13.62 -1.66 10.55
CA CYS A 154 13.49 -2.87 11.35
C CYS A 154 13.80 -4.15 10.56
N GLY A 155 14.01 -4.03 9.25
CA GLY A 155 14.29 -5.17 8.36
C GLY A 155 13.02 -5.87 7.85
N PRO A 156 13.19 -7.04 7.21
CA PRO A 156 12.05 -7.76 6.65
C PRO A 156 11.16 -8.35 7.75
N LEU A 157 9.83 -8.22 7.59
CA LEU A 157 8.85 -8.82 8.49
C LEU A 157 8.89 -10.35 8.47
N LEU A 158 9.25 -10.93 7.34
CA LEU A 158 9.34 -12.37 7.09
C LEU A 158 10.51 -12.69 6.18
N LYS A 159 11.07 -13.88 6.33
CA LYS A 159 12.13 -14.38 5.45
C LYS A 159 11.65 -14.88 4.10
N THR A 160 10.32 -15.00 3.93
CA THR A 160 9.66 -15.44 2.68
C THR A 160 9.26 -14.27 1.82
N ASP A 161 9.12 -14.50 0.51
CA ASP A 161 8.64 -13.50 -0.42
C ASP A 161 7.16 -13.19 -0.16
N MET A 162 6.89 -11.90 0.06
CA MET A 162 5.56 -11.37 0.36
C MET A 162 5.36 -10.05 -0.34
N ARG A 163 4.10 -9.71 -0.56
CA ARG A 163 3.66 -8.37 -0.98
C ARG A 163 2.48 -7.90 -0.15
N ASN A 164 2.28 -6.60 -0.11
CA ASN A 164 1.03 -6.00 0.37
C ASN A 164 0.65 -6.44 1.78
N VAL A 165 1.58 -6.34 2.74
CA VAL A 165 1.27 -6.61 4.14
C VAL A 165 0.64 -5.37 4.77
N VAL A 166 -0.49 -5.55 5.46
CA VAL A 166 -1.11 -4.51 6.29
C VAL A 166 -1.30 -5.01 7.72
N ILE A 167 -1.19 -4.10 8.68
CA ILE A 167 -1.31 -4.40 10.11
C ILE A 167 -2.59 -3.73 10.62
N PHE A 168 -3.35 -4.42 11.48
CA PHE A 168 -4.51 -3.83 12.17
C PHE A 168 -4.03 -2.82 13.22
N PRO A 169 -4.64 -1.63 13.32
CA PRO A 169 -4.09 -0.52 14.12
C PRO A 169 -4.30 -0.64 15.62
N GLU A 170 -4.71 -1.79 16.12
CA GLU A 170 -4.80 -2.08 17.55
C GLU A 170 -4.63 -3.57 17.85
N LYS A 171 -4.35 -3.89 19.12
CA LYS A 171 -4.38 -5.28 19.60
C LYS A 171 -5.83 -5.78 19.67
N ILE A 172 -6.06 -6.98 19.16
CA ILE A 172 -7.30 -7.70 19.30
C ILE A 172 -7.02 -8.95 20.15
N LYS A 173 -7.66 -9.05 21.32
CA LYS A 173 -7.43 -10.13 22.29
C LYS A 173 -5.93 -10.31 22.65
N GLY A 174 -5.24 -9.18 22.83
CA GLY A 174 -3.84 -9.15 23.28
C GLY A 174 -2.79 -9.43 22.19
N LYS A 175 -3.19 -9.60 20.93
CA LYS A 175 -2.28 -9.81 19.79
C LYS A 175 -2.49 -8.76 18.70
N TYR A 176 -1.42 -8.44 17.96
CA TYR A 176 -1.52 -7.73 16.70
C TYR A 176 -1.89 -8.71 15.60
N TYR A 177 -2.68 -8.25 14.65
CA TYR A 177 -3.09 -8.98 13.45
C TYR A 177 -2.51 -8.31 12.21
N GLY A 178 -2.22 -9.10 11.20
CA GLY A 178 -1.81 -8.62 9.88
C GLY A 178 -2.41 -9.46 8.77
N LEU A 179 -2.65 -8.82 7.62
CA LEU A 179 -3.03 -9.48 6.38
C LEU A 179 -1.80 -9.58 5.48
N PHE A 180 -1.59 -10.74 4.91
CA PHE A 180 -0.40 -11.09 4.14
C PHE A 180 -0.79 -11.64 2.77
N ARG A 181 -0.12 -11.21 1.73
CA ARG A 181 -0.23 -11.83 0.41
C ARG A 181 1.11 -12.44 0.03
N PRO A 182 1.24 -13.78 0.05
CA PRO A 182 2.42 -14.46 -0.46
C PRO A 182 2.71 -14.06 -1.91
N ASN A 183 3.98 -13.92 -2.26
CA ASN A 183 4.39 -13.66 -3.62
C ASN A 183 4.45 -14.97 -4.40
N ASP A 184 3.86 -14.98 -5.60
CA ASP A 184 3.66 -16.16 -6.42
C ASP A 184 4.81 -16.44 -7.42
N ASN A 185 5.89 -15.68 -7.34
CA ASN A 185 6.98 -15.75 -8.33
C ASN A 185 8.04 -16.81 -8.02
N THR A 186 7.88 -17.60 -6.96
CA THR A 186 8.77 -18.73 -6.68
C THR A 186 8.18 -19.99 -7.33
N GLN A 187 8.95 -20.65 -8.18
CA GLN A 187 8.54 -21.89 -8.88
C GLN A 187 8.18 -23.06 -7.95
N GLU A 188 8.45 -22.93 -6.66
CA GLU A 188 8.14 -23.93 -5.63
C GLU A 188 6.65 -24.01 -5.27
N HIS A 189 5.85 -23.09 -5.77
CA HIS A 189 4.48 -22.90 -5.30
C HIS A 189 3.47 -23.08 -6.43
N THR A 190 3.08 -24.29 -6.65
CA THR A 190 2.01 -24.67 -7.58
C THR A 190 0.64 -24.54 -6.88
N GLY A 191 -0.35 -24.01 -7.58
CA GLY A 191 -1.74 -24.15 -7.19
C GLY A 191 -2.50 -22.91 -6.74
N GLY A 192 -2.05 -21.70 -7.05
CA GLY A 192 -2.88 -20.49 -6.88
C GLY A 192 -3.08 -19.96 -5.45
N ILE A 193 -2.60 -20.68 -4.43
CA ILE A 193 -2.72 -20.32 -3.00
C ILE A 193 -2.00 -19.01 -2.67
N PHE A 194 -1.01 -18.62 -3.46
CA PHE A 194 -0.15 -17.46 -3.23
C PHE A 194 -0.77 -16.13 -3.64
N LYS A 195 -1.77 -16.16 -4.47
CA LYS A 195 -2.48 -14.97 -4.97
C LYS A 195 -3.63 -14.54 -4.06
N GLN A 196 -3.67 -15.08 -2.84
CA GLN A 196 -4.75 -14.96 -1.88
C GLN A 196 -4.29 -14.28 -0.59
N ILE A 197 -5.24 -13.86 0.26
CA ILE A 197 -4.94 -13.15 1.50
C ILE A 197 -4.97 -14.12 2.68
N LYS A 198 -3.84 -14.22 3.37
CA LYS A 198 -3.68 -14.92 4.64
C LYS A 198 -3.73 -13.94 5.80
N ILE A 199 -3.94 -14.44 7.01
CA ILE A 199 -3.87 -13.66 8.24
C ILE A 199 -2.82 -14.24 9.18
N GLY A 200 -2.09 -13.35 9.85
CA GLY A 200 -1.11 -13.72 10.87
C GLY A 200 -1.30 -12.92 12.15
N THR A 201 -0.68 -13.40 13.22
CA THR A 201 -0.66 -12.73 14.51
C THR A 201 0.74 -12.67 15.08
N THR A 202 1.00 -11.60 15.87
CA THR A 202 2.23 -11.48 16.67
C THR A 202 1.93 -10.79 18.01
N LYS A 203 2.81 -10.96 18.98
CA LYS A 203 2.81 -10.16 20.24
C LYS A 203 3.65 -8.89 20.10
N ASN A 204 4.65 -8.91 19.19
CA ASN A 204 5.53 -7.78 18.93
C ASN A 204 5.76 -7.64 17.41
N ILE A 205 5.42 -6.47 16.87
CA ILE A 205 5.50 -6.20 15.43
C ILE A 205 6.96 -6.14 14.95
N GLU A 206 7.86 -5.54 15.74
CA GLU A 206 9.25 -5.30 15.36
C GLU A 206 10.12 -6.58 15.37
N GLU A 207 9.73 -7.60 16.12
CA GLU A 207 10.49 -8.86 16.21
C GLU A 207 10.31 -9.78 14.99
N GLY A 208 9.37 -9.49 14.09
CA GLY A 208 9.13 -10.29 12.89
C GLY A 208 8.63 -11.71 13.16
N ASN A 209 8.21 -12.03 14.39
CA ASN A 209 7.71 -13.34 14.79
C ASN A 209 6.21 -13.47 14.50
N TRP A 210 5.84 -13.48 13.23
CA TRP A 210 4.47 -13.61 12.79
C TRP A 210 4.07 -15.09 12.64
N SER A 211 3.01 -15.50 13.35
CA SER A 211 2.35 -16.79 13.16
C SER A 211 1.25 -16.62 12.12
N ILE A 212 1.53 -17.00 10.87
CA ILE A 212 0.59 -16.92 9.74
C ILE A 212 -0.12 -18.26 9.61
N ILE A 213 -1.44 -18.25 9.44
CA ILE A 213 -2.21 -19.47 9.20
C ILE A 213 -2.03 -19.94 7.74
N ASP A 214 -2.00 -21.25 7.54
CA ASP A 214 -1.77 -21.83 6.20
C ASP A 214 -2.94 -21.57 5.25
N GLN A 215 -4.16 -21.70 5.74
CA GLN A 215 -5.35 -21.46 4.93
C GLN A 215 -5.60 -19.98 4.71
N PRO A 216 -5.86 -19.54 3.47
CA PRO A 216 -6.25 -18.16 3.21
C PRO A 216 -7.62 -17.85 3.83
N ILE A 217 -7.79 -16.60 4.27
CA ILE A 217 -9.08 -16.10 4.77
C ILE A 217 -9.90 -15.39 3.70
N MET A 218 -9.23 -14.95 2.63
CA MET A 218 -9.87 -14.41 1.44
C MET A 218 -9.22 -15.05 0.20
N MET A 219 -10.05 -15.54 -0.70
CA MET A 219 -9.63 -16.22 -1.92
C MET A 219 -10.07 -15.45 -3.15
N GLN A 220 -9.32 -15.60 -4.24
CA GLN A 220 -9.80 -15.19 -5.55
C GLN A 220 -11.09 -15.95 -5.90
N LYS A 221 -11.85 -15.41 -6.83
CA LYS A 221 -13.09 -16.03 -7.30
C LYS A 221 -12.86 -16.69 -8.63
N ASP A 222 -13.23 -17.96 -8.72
CA ASP A 222 -13.24 -18.70 -9.98
C ASP A 222 -14.30 -18.15 -10.95
N GLY A 223 -14.09 -18.36 -12.24
CA GLY A 223 -14.98 -17.95 -13.30
C GLY A 223 -14.97 -16.44 -13.60
N PRO A 224 -16.05 -15.91 -14.21
CA PRO A 224 -16.12 -14.51 -14.62
C PRO A 224 -16.14 -13.57 -13.42
N SER A 225 -14.98 -13.09 -12.99
CA SER A 225 -14.82 -12.20 -11.84
C SER A 225 -13.66 -11.25 -12.04
N SER A 226 -13.81 -10.01 -11.60
CA SER A 226 -12.71 -9.04 -11.53
C SER A 226 -11.66 -9.39 -10.46
N PHE A 227 -11.87 -10.45 -9.70
CA PHE A 227 -11.00 -10.97 -8.65
C PHE A 227 -10.47 -12.38 -8.97
N SER A 228 -10.46 -12.78 -10.24
CA SER A 228 -10.21 -14.17 -10.64
C SER A 228 -8.75 -14.55 -10.72
N ASP A 229 -7.84 -13.59 -10.94
CA ASP A 229 -6.40 -13.89 -11.03
C ASP A 229 -5.71 -13.80 -9.66
N LYS A 230 -5.83 -12.66 -9.00
CA LYS A 230 -5.23 -12.42 -7.68
C LYS A 230 -5.98 -11.38 -6.89
N ILE A 231 -5.83 -11.44 -5.57
CA ILE A 231 -6.28 -10.42 -4.62
C ILE A 231 -5.16 -10.11 -3.64
N GLY A 232 -5.15 -8.90 -3.09
CA GLY A 232 -4.18 -8.50 -2.07
C GLY A 232 -4.70 -7.35 -1.22
N PRO A 233 -4.29 -7.27 0.08
CA PRO A 233 -4.69 -6.18 0.94
C PRO A 233 -4.17 -4.85 0.39
N GLY A 234 -4.98 -3.81 0.53
CA GLY A 234 -4.65 -2.46 0.09
C GLY A 234 -4.26 -1.57 1.25
N ALA A 235 -5.20 -0.78 1.75
CA ALA A 235 -4.99 0.12 2.88
C ALA A 235 -4.99 -0.61 4.24
N THR A 236 -4.36 0.00 5.24
CA THR A 236 -4.52 -0.39 6.64
C THR A 236 -6.01 -0.47 7.01
N PRO A 237 -6.47 -1.55 7.67
CA PRO A 237 -7.89 -1.73 7.96
C PRO A 237 -8.47 -0.59 8.80
N VAL A 238 -9.62 -0.08 8.40
CA VAL A 238 -10.32 1.05 9.04
C VAL A 238 -11.37 0.51 10.02
N LYS A 239 -11.25 0.90 11.29
CA LYS A 239 -12.20 0.49 12.33
C LYS A 239 -13.54 1.21 12.19
N THR A 240 -14.63 0.46 12.24
CA THR A 240 -16.00 0.98 12.30
C THR A 240 -16.78 0.24 13.40
N LYS A 241 -17.96 0.72 13.74
CA LYS A 241 -18.85 0.01 14.69
C LYS A 241 -19.35 -1.35 14.17
N TYR A 242 -19.21 -1.61 12.87
CA TYR A 242 -19.68 -2.84 12.22
C TYR A 242 -18.57 -3.89 12.00
N GLY A 243 -17.30 -3.49 12.11
CA GLY A 243 -16.13 -4.32 11.80
C GLY A 243 -14.97 -3.49 11.28
N TRP A 244 -13.92 -4.18 10.87
CA TRP A 244 -12.76 -3.61 10.20
C TRP A 244 -12.98 -3.60 8.69
N ILE A 245 -13.04 -2.43 8.09
CA ILE A 245 -13.09 -2.30 6.64
C ILE A 245 -11.69 -2.46 6.07
N ASN A 246 -11.54 -3.44 5.20
CA ASN A 246 -10.34 -3.69 4.41
C ASN A 246 -10.63 -3.35 2.95
N ILE A 247 -9.99 -2.30 2.45
CA ILE A 247 -9.97 -2.01 1.02
C ILE A 247 -8.89 -2.89 0.41
N PHE A 248 -9.25 -3.77 -0.49
CA PHE A 248 -8.32 -4.68 -1.15
C PHE A 248 -8.34 -4.45 -2.67
N HIS A 249 -7.28 -4.86 -3.34
CA HIS A 249 -7.26 -4.89 -4.80
C HIS A 249 -7.50 -6.30 -5.32
N GLY A 250 -8.11 -6.37 -6.48
CA GLY A 250 -8.24 -7.60 -7.25
C GLY A 250 -7.82 -7.40 -8.68
N VAL A 251 -7.45 -8.48 -9.32
CA VAL A 251 -6.97 -8.52 -10.71
C VAL A 251 -7.70 -9.61 -11.47
N ARG A 252 -7.99 -9.32 -12.71
CA ARG A 252 -8.42 -10.27 -13.71
C ARG A 252 -7.44 -10.24 -14.88
N SER A 253 -6.92 -11.40 -15.26
CA SER A 253 -6.16 -11.51 -16.51
C SER A 253 -7.11 -11.53 -17.70
N THR A 254 -6.87 -10.70 -18.68
CA THR A 254 -7.61 -10.62 -19.94
C THR A 254 -6.64 -10.59 -21.12
N MET A 255 -7.15 -10.78 -22.33
CA MET A 255 -6.33 -10.64 -23.54
C MET A 255 -5.77 -9.22 -23.73
N ASP A 256 -6.46 -8.21 -23.14
CA ASP A 256 -6.12 -6.79 -23.27
C ASP A 256 -5.32 -6.27 -22.07
N GLY A 257 -4.83 -7.15 -21.19
CA GLY A 257 -4.04 -6.80 -20.01
C GLY A 257 -4.64 -7.29 -18.69
N ASN A 258 -4.12 -6.76 -17.60
CA ASN A 258 -4.45 -7.15 -16.24
C ASN A 258 -5.06 -5.97 -15.46
N PRO A 259 -6.33 -5.62 -15.69
CA PRO A 259 -6.94 -4.51 -14.95
C PRO A 259 -6.98 -4.79 -13.45
N TYR A 260 -6.57 -3.79 -12.67
CA TYR A 260 -6.67 -3.77 -11.21
C TYR A 260 -7.90 -2.99 -10.78
N VAL A 261 -8.65 -3.54 -9.86
CA VAL A 261 -9.86 -2.94 -9.30
C VAL A 261 -9.79 -2.93 -7.78
N LEU A 262 -10.59 -2.07 -7.13
CA LEU A 262 -10.72 -2.10 -5.67
C LEU A 262 -11.98 -2.85 -5.26
N GLY A 263 -11.83 -3.71 -4.26
CA GLY A 263 -12.91 -4.37 -3.54
C GLY A 263 -12.93 -3.94 -2.08
N VAL A 264 -13.98 -4.34 -1.36
CA VAL A 264 -14.12 -4.11 0.08
C VAL A 264 -14.46 -5.40 0.80
N ALA A 265 -13.83 -5.58 1.96
CA ALA A 265 -14.14 -6.66 2.89
C ALA A 265 -14.38 -6.11 4.29
N LEU A 266 -15.20 -6.79 5.06
CA LEU A 266 -15.53 -6.47 6.45
C LEU A 266 -15.11 -7.63 7.35
N HIS A 267 -14.08 -7.39 8.16
CA HIS A 267 -13.62 -8.33 9.18
C HIS A 267 -14.33 -8.07 10.51
N ASP A 268 -14.60 -9.14 11.25
CA ASP A 268 -15.17 -9.06 12.58
C ASP A 268 -14.22 -8.35 13.57
N LEU A 269 -14.77 -7.53 14.47
CA LEU A 269 -13.97 -6.71 15.41
C LEU A 269 -13.13 -7.54 16.36
N GLU A 270 -13.66 -8.67 16.84
CA GLU A 270 -13.00 -9.52 17.85
C GLU A 270 -12.31 -10.75 17.25
N ASN A 271 -12.71 -11.13 16.04
CA ASN A 271 -12.11 -12.25 15.32
C ASN A 271 -11.93 -11.91 13.83
N PRO A 272 -10.85 -11.19 13.47
CA PRO A 272 -10.62 -10.74 12.10
C PRO A 272 -10.48 -11.86 11.05
N LYS A 273 -10.41 -13.12 11.47
CA LYS A 273 -10.46 -14.28 10.57
C LYS A 273 -11.84 -14.45 9.93
N LYS A 274 -12.90 -14.00 10.63
CA LYS A 274 -14.26 -13.96 10.07
C LYS A 274 -14.38 -12.73 9.18
N VAL A 275 -14.59 -12.95 7.89
CA VAL A 275 -14.61 -11.89 6.88
C VAL A 275 -15.79 -12.07 5.92
N LYS A 276 -16.42 -10.95 5.57
CA LYS A 276 -17.40 -10.84 4.49
C LYS A 276 -16.76 -10.03 3.37
N VAL A 277 -16.74 -10.58 2.16
CA VAL A 277 -16.06 -9.97 1.00
C VAL A 277 -17.11 -9.55 -0.01
N SER A 278 -16.96 -8.33 -0.58
CA SER A 278 -17.82 -7.89 -1.68
C SER A 278 -17.71 -8.82 -2.89
N SER A 279 -18.82 -9.07 -3.55
CA SER A 279 -18.83 -9.90 -4.77
C SER A 279 -18.43 -9.14 -6.01
N ILE A 280 -18.51 -7.82 -5.98
CA ILE A 280 -18.21 -6.91 -7.08
C ILE A 280 -17.24 -5.83 -6.61
N PRO A 281 -16.41 -5.28 -7.50
CA PRO A 281 -15.56 -4.13 -7.20
C PRO A 281 -16.37 -2.89 -6.81
N ILE A 282 -15.78 -2.07 -5.95
CA ILE A 282 -16.29 -0.75 -5.60
C ILE A 282 -15.72 0.36 -6.48
N LEU A 283 -14.58 0.11 -7.12
CA LEU A 283 -13.91 1.06 -8.01
C LEU A 283 -13.21 0.33 -9.16
N PHE A 284 -13.51 0.75 -10.38
CA PHE A 284 -12.81 0.36 -11.60
C PHE A 284 -11.91 1.49 -12.07
N PRO A 285 -10.79 1.18 -12.76
CA PRO A 285 -9.97 2.22 -13.39
C PRO A 285 -10.79 2.95 -14.45
N SER A 286 -10.57 4.25 -14.58
CA SER A 286 -11.20 5.07 -15.59
C SER A 286 -10.20 6.05 -16.19
N LYS A 287 -10.55 6.62 -17.34
CA LYS A 287 -9.71 7.61 -18.01
C LYS A 287 -9.45 8.85 -17.14
N SER A 288 -10.39 9.21 -16.27
CA SER A 288 -10.25 10.33 -15.35
C SER A 288 -9.30 10.08 -14.17
N ASP A 289 -8.90 8.83 -13.92
CA ASP A 289 -7.97 8.50 -12.85
C ASP A 289 -6.49 8.75 -13.22
N CYS A 290 -6.19 9.13 -14.46
CA CYS A 290 -4.85 9.44 -14.91
C CYS A 290 -4.88 10.62 -15.89
N ILE A 291 -5.14 11.82 -15.37
CA ILE A 291 -5.09 13.05 -16.15
C ILE A 291 -3.69 13.65 -15.99
N VAL A 292 -2.85 13.43 -16.98
CA VAL A 292 -1.51 14.01 -17.12
C VAL A 292 -1.42 14.73 -18.46
N ALA A 293 -0.32 15.46 -18.70
CA ALA A 293 -0.11 16.07 -20.00
C ALA A 293 -0.05 15.01 -21.11
N ASP A 294 -0.43 15.37 -22.35
CA ASP A 294 -0.61 14.42 -23.46
C ASP A 294 0.62 13.58 -23.79
N ASP A 295 1.83 14.12 -23.54
CA ASP A 295 3.13 13.46 -23.77
C ASP A 295 3.71 12.82 -22.50
N SER A 296 2.94 12.77 -21.40
CA SER A 296 3.42 12.23 -20.14
C SER A 296 3.45 10.70 -20.14
N TYR A 297 4.44 10.17 -19.44
CA TYR A 297 4.59 8.75 -19.22
C TYR A 297 3.44 8.20 -18.37
N VAL A 298 2.85 7.09 -18.81
CA VAL A 298 1.91 6.27 -18.04
C VAL A 298 2.57 4.93 -17.75
N HIS A 299 2.71 4.57 -16.45
CA HIS A 299 3.50 3.41 -16.06
C HIS A 299 2.78 2.09 -16.36
N VAL A 300 1.59 1.89 -15.79
CA VAL A 300 0.76 0.69 -16.04
C VAL A 300 -0.68 1.11 -16.25
N PRO A 301 -1.23 0.93 -17.45
CA PRO A 301 -2.62 1.31 -17.73
C PRO A 301 -3.63 0.39 -17.02
N ASN A 302 -4.86 0.89 -16.84
CA ASN A 302 -5.99 0.18 -16.26
C ASN A 302 -5.77 -0.28 -14.81
N VAL A 303 -5.13 0.56 -13.98
CA VAL A 303 -4.86 0.27 -12.57
C VAL A 303 -5.53 1.29 -11.66
N VAL A 304 -6.25 0.81 -10.65
CA VAL A 304 -6.55 1.52 -9.41
C VAL A 304 -6.03 0.70 -8.24
N PHE A 305 -5.12 1.28 -7.45
CA PHE A 305 -4.42 0.56 -6.39
C PHE A 305 -4.31 1.41 -5.12
N SER A 306 -4.86 0.94 -4.00
CA SER A 306 -4.87 1.69 -2.74
C SER A 306 -3.87 1.12 -1.74
N CYS A 307 -3.14 2.02 -1.07
CA CYS A 307 -2.32 1.75 0.11
C CYS A 307 -2.75 2.58 1.33
N GLY A 308 -3.69 3.50 1.16
CA GLY A 308 -4.13 4.41 2.21
C GLY A 308 -5.63 4.65 2.22
N ALA A 309 -6.20 4.69 3.43
CA ALA A 309 -7.58 5.10 3.67
C ALA A 309 -7.69 5.78 5.02
N LEU A 310 -8.56 6.81 5.12
CA LEU A 310 -8.85 7.52 6.35
C LEU A 310 -10.35 7.59 6.60
N ARG A 311 -10.74 7.35 7.83
CA ARG A 311 -12.10 7.61 8.29
C ARG A 311 -12.18 9.03 8.83
N LYS A 312 -13.12 9.81 8.29
CA LYS A 312 -13.41 11.16 8.77
C LYS A 312 -14.48 11.12 9.87
N ASP A 313 -14.57 12.20 10.67
CA ASP A 313 -15.50 12.30 11.80
C ASP A 313 -16.98 12.18 11.38
N ASN A 314 -17.32 12.61 10.18
CA ASN A 314 -18.66 12.46 9.61
C ASN A 314 -19.00 11.00 9.19
N GLY A 315 -18.04 10.08 9.36
CA GLY A 315 -18.19 8.66 9.02
C GLY A 315 -17.82 8.30 7.58
N ASP A 316 -17.49 9.28 6.74
CA ASP A 316 -16.98 9.03 5.39
C ASP A 316 -15.59 8.35 5.47
N ILE A 317 -15.28 7.53 4.48
CA ILE A 317 -13.96 6.94 4.31
C ILE A 317 -13.35 7.48 3.03
N TYR A 318 -12.26 8.21 3.16
CA TYR A 318 -11.46 8.64 2.03
C TYR A 318 -10.53 7.49 1.63
N ILE A 319 -10.60 7.09 0.37
CA ILE A 319 -9.76 6.05 -0.22
C ILE A 319 -8.78 6.74 -1.15
N TYR A 320 -7.49 6.68 -0.80
CA TYR A 320 -6.41 7.21 -1.61
C TYR A 320 -5.87 6.09 -2.48
N TYR A 321 -5.72 6.36 -3.79
CA TYR A 321 -5.30 5.32 -4.71
C TYR A 321 -4.40 5.87 -5.82
N GLY A 322 -3.47 5.03 -6.27
CA GLY A 322 -2.71 5.26 -7.48
C GLY A 322 -3.58 4.99 -8.70
N GLY A 323 -3.62 5.93 -9.62
CA GLY A 323 -4.23 5.79 -10.94
C GLY A 323 -3.18 5.42 -11.96
N ASN A 324 -3.35 4.28 -12.64
CA ASN A 324 -2.46 3.76 -13.68
C ASN A 324 -0.98 3.67 -13.25
N ASP A 325 -0.73 3.42 -11.95
CA ASP A 325 0.60 3.46 -11.31
C ASP A 325 1.41 4.72 -11.66
N THR A 326 0.72 5.84 -11.87
CA THR A 326 1.31 7.08 -12.41
C THR A 326 1.02 8.30 -11.54
N VAL A 327 -0.21 8.44 -11.05
CA VAL A 327 -0.66 9.62 -10.29
C VAL A 327 -1.40 9.21 -9.01
N MET A 328 -1.52 10.14 -8.04
CA MET A 328 -2.33 9.96 -6.83
C MET A 328 -3.72 10.59 -6.97
N ASN A 329 -4.70 9.82 -6.49
CA ASN A 329 -6.10 10.21 -6.47
C ASN A 329 -6.69 10.08 -5.06
#